data_6ed63e5384e3a27d160d1566fe882ba3
#
_entry.id   6ed63e5384e3a27d160d1566fe882ba3
#
_cell.length_a   1.000
_cell.length_b   1.000
_cell.length_c   1.000
_cell.angle_alpha   90.00
_cell.angle_beta   90.00
_cell.angle_gamma   90.00
#
_symmetry.space_group_name_H-M   'P 1'
#
loop_
_entity.id
_entity.type
_entity.pdbx_description
1 polymer ?
#
loop_
_entity_poly.entity_id
_entity_poly.type
_entity_poly.pdbx_seq_one_letter_code
_entity_poly.pdbx_strand_id
1 'polypeptide(L)'
;MLINGKEYGLFYDVEAHCEYEDFIIKNPEVGKATATIELAIIMNREFNKENGIKEPALKRTDITRLPYYEYKELEAAVDAQIKLNSERTVETAPGKTKAAGKGN
;
A
#
# COMPACT_ATOMS: atom_id res chain seq x y z
N MET A 1 -2.58 4.03 -7.66
CA MET A 1 -1.80 5.20 -7.19
C MET A 1 -1.07 5.80 -8.36
N LEU A 2 -1.34 7.06 -8.66
CA LEU A 2 -0.80 7.72 -9.85
C LEU A 2 0.37 8.62 -9.48
N ILE A 3 1.53 8.40 -10.11
CA ILE A 3 2.73 9.20 -9.86
C ILE A 3 3.35 9.56 -11.19
N ASN A 4 3.47 10.86 -11.45
CA ASN A 4 4.04 11.39 -12.69
C ASN A 4 3.37 10.78 -13.93
N GLY A 5 2.05 10.62 -13.85
CA GLY A 5 1.28 10.11 -14.97
C GLY A 5 1.30 8.61 -15.15
N LYS A 6 2.01 7.89 -14.28
CA LYS A 6 2.08 6.44 -14.34
C LYS A 6 1.33 5.83 -13.17
N GLU A 7 0.55 4.79 -13.45
CA GLU A 7 -0.21 4.10 -12.41
C GLU A 7 0.65 3.03 -11.75
N TYR A 8 0.69 3.04 -10.42
CA TYR A 8 1.39 2.03 -9.62
C TYR A 8 0.39 1.34 -8.73
N GLY A 9 0.32 0.02 -8.79
CA GLY A 9 -0.54 -0.75 -7.91
C GLY A 9 0.09 -0.91 -6.53
N LEU A 10 -0.75 -1.13 -5.54
CA LEU A 10 -0.32 -1.35 -4.16
C LEU A 10 -0.99 -2.60 -3.64
N PHE A 11 -0.23 -3.41 -2.90
CA PHE A 11 -0.77 -4.63 -2.28
C PHE A 11 -0.12 -4.80 -0.92
N TYR A 12 -0.94 -4.83 0.13
CA TYR A 12 -0.44 -4.96 1.49
C TYR A 12 -0.74 -6.38 1.98
N ASP A 13 0.21 -7.29 1.72
CA ASP A 13 0.10 -8.67 2.17
C ASP A 13 1.00 -8.89 3.39
N VAL A 14 1.08 -10.13 3.87
CA VAL A 14 1.88 -10.44 5.04
C VAL A 14 3.35 -10.14 4.77
N GLU A 15 3.82 -10.42 3.56
CA GLU A 15 5.21 -10.14 3.22
C GLU A 15 5.50 -8.64 3.31
N ALA A 16 4.59 -7.79 2.79
CA ALA A 16 4.76 -6.35 2.89
C ALA A 16 4.79 -5.90 4.34
N HIS A 17 3.93 -6.48 5.16
CA HIS A 17 3.89 -6.15 6.58
C HIS A 17 5.21 -6.50 7.27
N CYS A 18 5.74 -7.68 6.99
CA CYS A 18 7.00 -8.12 7.60
C CYS A 18 8.16 -7.25 7.16
N GLU A 19 8.24 -6.91 5.87
CA GLU A 19 9.32 -6.05 5.39
C GLU A 19 9.25 -4.66 6.01
N TYR A 20 8.03 -4.13 6.14
CA TYR A 20 7.86 -2.82 6.74
C TYR A 20 8.25 -2.84 8.22
N GLU A 21 7.83 -3.88 8.94
CA GLU A 21 8.22 -4.04 10.35
C GLU A 21 9.74 -4.07 10.51
N ASP A 22 10.40 -4.86 9.65
CA ASP A 22 11.85 -4.94 9.68
C ASP A 22 12.50 -3.59 9.42
N PHE A 23 11.94 -2.84 8.47
CA PHE A 23 12.45 -1.51 8.17
C PHE A 23 12.34 -0.59 9.38
N ILE A 24 11.18 -0.58 10.05
CA ILE A 24 10.96 0.27 11.22
C ILE A 24 11.90 -0.13 12.36
N ILE A 25 12.09 -1.42 12.57
CA ILE A 25 12.98 -1.90 13.63
C ILE A 25 14.42 -1.45 13.38
N LYS A 26 14.84 -1.48 12.10
CA LYS A 26 16.21 -1.08 11.76
C LYS A 26 16.39 0.42 11.72
N ASN A 27 15.29 1.18 11.66
CA ASN A 27 15.34 2.64 11.54
C ASN A 27 14.39 3.27 12.55
N PRO A 28 14.65 3.09 13.86
CA PRO A 28 13.67 3.44 14.91
C PRO A 28 13.37 4.94 14.98
N GLU A 29 14.21 5.78 14.39
CA GLU A 29 13.99 7.22 14.43
C GLU A 29 13.56 7.79 13.08
N VAL A 30 13.11 6.92 12.18
CA VAL A 30 12.69 7.37 10.85
C VAL A 30 11.44 8.24 10.98
N GLY A 31 11.39 9.32 10.18
CA GLY A 31 10.21 10.18 10.16
C GLY A 31 9.06 9.53 9.42
N LYS A 32 7.85 10.04 9.69
CA LYS A 32 6.64 9.45 9.12
C LYS A 32 6.65 9.47 7.60
N ALA A 33 7.07 10.58 6.99
CA ALA A 33 7.05 10.67 5.53
C ALA A 33 7.98 9.64 4.90
N THR A 34 9.20 9.51 5.44
CA THR A 34 10.15 8.53 4.92
C THR A 34 9.62 7.12 5.11
N ALA A 35 8.99 6.83 6.24
CA ALA A 35 8.43 5.51 6.48
C ALA A 35 7.29 5.22 5.50
N THR A 36 6.43 6.22 5.23
CA THR A 36 5.33 6.04 4.29
C THR A 36 5.84 5.79 2.88
N ILE A 37 6.90 6.50 2.48
CA ILE A 37 7.51 6.28 1.16
C ILE A 37 8.05 4.87 1.05
N GLU A 38 8.74 4.41 2.08
CA GLU A 38 9.27 3.04 2.07
C GLU A 38 8.16 2.02 1.97
N LEU A 39 7.09 2.24 2.73
CA LEU A 39 5.94 1.34 2.70
C LEU A 39 5.29 1.30 1.32
N ALA A 40 5.15 2.45 0.67
CA ALA A 40 4.60 2.49 -0.69
C ALA A 40 5.45 1.68 -1.66
N ILE A 41 6.77 1.78 -1.54
CA ILE A 41 7.69 1.02 -2.38
C ILE A 41 7.51 -0.48 -2.15
N ILE A 42 7.45 -0.88 -0.89
CA ILE A 42 7.27 -2.29 -0.53
C ILE A 42 5.94 -2.81 -1.11
N MET A 43 4.87 -2.05 -0.92
CA MET A 43 3.54 -2.46 -1.38
C MET A 43 3.47 -2.54 -2.90
N ASN A 44 4.17 -1.64 -3.60
CA ASN A 44 4.20 -1.71 -5.05
C ASN A 44 4.96 -2.94 -5.53
N ARG A 45 6.07 -3.27 -4.88
CA ARG A 45 6.82 -4.48 -5.23
C ARG A 45 5.94 -5.72 -5.07
N GLU A 46 5.16 -5.78 -3.99
CA GLU A 46 4.30 -6.94 -3.76
C GLU A 46 3.18 -7.00 -4.79
N PHE A 47 2.63 -5.84 -5.16
CA PHE A 47 1.63 -5.80 -6.21
C PHE A 47 2.18 -6.33 -7.54
N ASN A 48 3.39 -5.91 -7.88
CA ASN A 48 4.01 -6.35 -9.13
C ASN A 48 4.24 -7.86 -9.12
N LYS A 49 4.70 -8.40 -8.00
CA LYS A 49 4.91 -9.86 -7.89
C LYS A 49 3.59 -10.61 -8.04
N GLU A 50 2.56 -10.13 -7.36
CA GLU A 50 1.26 -10.81 -7.37
C GLU A 50 0.65 -10.81 -8.76
N ASN A 51 0.90 -9.77 -9.55
CA ASN A 51 0.27 -9.60 -10.86
C ASN A 51 1.21 -9.89 -12.03
N GLY A 52 2.40 -10.43 -11.77
CA GLY A 52 3.34 -10.80 -12.83
C GLY A 52 3.85 -9.61 -13.63
N ILE A 53 3.91 -8.42 -13.03
CA ILE A 53 4.35 -7.22 -13.72
C ILE A 53 5.86 -7.18 -13.73
N LYS A 54 6.46 -7.04 -14.93
CA LYS A 54 7.90 -7.04 -15.10
C LYS A 54 8.51 -5.66 -15.19
N GLU A 55 7.68 -4.62 -15.22
CA GLU A 55 8.18 -3.24 -15.29
C GLU A 55 8.87 -2.86 -13.99
N PRO A 56 9.79 -1.87 -14.06
CA PRO A 56 10.48 -1.43 -12.86
C PRO A 56 9.50 -0.98 -11.79
N ALA A 57 9.79 -1.37 -10.56
CA ALA A 57 8.96 -0.97 -9.43
C ALA A 57 9.19 0.49 -9.08
N LEU A 58 8.29 1.03 -8.27
CA LEU A 58 8.37 2.39 -7.75
C LEU A 58 9.68 2.57 -7.00
N LYS A 59 10.34 3.71 -7.22
CA LYS A 59 11.58 4.05 -6.54
C LYS A 59 11.39 5.29 -5.68
N ARG A 60 12.25 5.42 -4.67
CA ARG A 60 12.20 6.57 -3.78
C ARG A 60 12.27 7.89 -4.55
N THR A 61 13.13 7.95 -5.57
CA THR A 61 13.30 9.18 -6.35
C THR A 61 12.05 9.56 -7.14
N ASP A 62 11.19 8.59 -7.43
CA ASP A 62 9.92 8.91 -8.10
C ASP A 62 9.01 9.74 -7.19
N ILE A 63 9.17 9.60 -5.88
CA ILE A 63 8.29 10.23 -4.91
C ILE A 63 8.88 11.51 -4.33
N THR A 64 10.19 11.52 -4.07
CA THR A 64 10.80 12.64 -3.35
C THR A 64 10.80 13.95 -4.13
N ARG A 65 10.53 13.90 -5.43
CA ARG A 65 10.47 15.10 -6.25
C ARG A 65 9.05 15.60 -6.47
N LEU A 66 8.06 14.92 -5.88
CA LEU A 66 6.67 15.33 -6.01
C LEU A 66 6.39 16.59 -5.17
N PRO A 67 5.46 17.46 -5.62
CA PRO A 67 4.96 18.50 -4.73
C PRO A 67 4.31 17.86 -3.51
N TYR A 68 4.34 18.55 -2.39
CA TYR A 68 3.87 17.99 -1.14
C TYR A 68 2.41 17.53 -1.19
N TYR A 69 1.56 18.24 -1.93
CA TYR A 69 0.14 17.83 -2.00
C TYR A 69 -0.01 16.48 -2.67
N GLU A 70 0.88 16.14 -3.63
CA GLU A 70 0.83 14.81 -4.26
C GLU A 70 1.33 13.75 -3.30
N TYR A 71 2.31 14.09 -2.44
CA TYR A 71 2.70 13.16 -1.39
C TYR A 71 1.52 12.87 -0.45
N LYS A 72 0.70 13.87 -0.13
CA LYS A 72 -0.45 13.64 0.73
C LYS A 72 -1.47 12.72 0.06
N GLU A 73 -1.61 12.81 -1.26
CA GLU A 73 -2.47 11.89 -1.99
C GLU A 73 -1.92 10.47 -1.96
N LEU A 74 -0.59 10.34 -2.08
CA LEU A 74 0.07 9.04 -1.98
C LEU A 74 -0.15 8.46 -0.58
N GLU A 75 0.02 9.27 0.44
CA GLU A 75 -0.18 8.83 1.83
C GLU A 75 -1.60 8.30 2.02
N ALA A 76 -2.58 9.02 1.48
CA ALA A 76 -3.97 8.58 1.58
C ALA A 76 -4.21 7.28 0.82
N ALA A 77 -3.58 7.11 -0.34
CA ALA A 77 -3.72 5.89 -1.14
C ALA A 77 -3.12 4.69 -0.40
N VAL A 78 -1.97 4.87 0.23
CA VAL A 78 -1.33 3.82 1.01
C VAL A 78 -2.22 3.42 2.18
N ASP A 79 -2.73 4.40 2.92
CA ASP A 79 -3.58 4.12 4.07
C ASP A 79 -4.86 3.39 3.64
N ALA A 80 -5.46 3.81 2.53
CA ALA A 80 -6.67 3.19 2.04
C ALA A 80 -6.43 1.73 1.63
N GLN A 81 -5.28 1.46 1.01
CA GLN A 81 -4.98 0.10 0.57
C GLN A 81 -4.68 -0.81 1.76
N ILE A 82 -3.99 -0.28 2.77
CA ILE A 82 -3.73 -1.06 3.99
C ILE A 82 -5.06 -1.43 4.63
N LYS A 83 -5.96 -0.47 4.73
CA LYS A 83 -7.27 -0.72 5.32
C LYS A 83 -8.02 -1.78 4.52
N LEU A 84 -8.04 -1.63 3.20
CA LEU A 84 -8.73 -2.57 2.33
C LEU A 84 -8.19 -4.00 2.49
N ASN A 85 -6.89 -4.15 2.55
CA ASN A 85 -6.26 -5.48 2.65
C ASN A 85 -6.24 -6.02 4.08
N SER A 86 -6.55 -5.18 5.07
CA SER A 86 -6.54 -5.60 6.47
C SER A 86 -7.91 -6.04 6.95
N GLU A 87 -8.96 -5.66 6.24
CA GLU A 87 -10.31 -5.97 6.65
C GLU A 87 -10.84 -7.16 5.89
N ARG A 88 -11.56 -8.00 6.62
CA ARG A 88 -12.22 -9.14 6.02
C ARG A 88 -13.48 -8.64 5.32
N THR A 89 -13.53 -8.81 4.01
CA THR A 89 -14.72 -8.45 3.27
C THR A 89 -15.73 -9.58 3.34
N VAL A 90 -16.95 -9.26 3.71
CA VAL A 90 -18.07 -10.19 3.74
C VAL A 90 -19.03 -9.76 2.66
N GLU A 91 -19.27 -10.58 1.71
CA GLU A 91 -20.20 -10.20 0.68
C GLU A 91 -21.30 -11.14 0.56
N THR A 92 -20.81 -10.66 0.83
CA THR A 92 -21.22 -11.20 0.61
C THR A 92 -21.71 -11.64 0.37
N ALA A 93 -21.96 -11.87 0.54
CA ALA A 93 -22.39 -12.41 0.27
C ALA A 93 -22.95 -12.78 0.41
N PRO A 94 -23.61 -13.07 0.28
CA PRO A 94 -24.21 -13.41 0.38
C PRO A 94 -24.31 -13.63 1.10
N GLY A 95 -24.75 -13.24 1.17
CA GLY A 95 -24.74 -13.58 1.51
C GLY A 95 -24.47 -13.20 2.33
N LYS A 96 -24.65 -12.96 2.56
CA LYS A 96 -24.18 -12.81 2.97
C LYS A 96 -23.89 -11.91 3.56
N THR A 97 -24.65 -11.77 3.90
CA THR A 97 -24.21 -11.31 3.92
C THR A 97 -23.97 -10.44 4.47
N LYS A 98 -24.57 -10.16 4.91
CA LYS A 98 -24.18 -9.74 4.96
C LYS A 98 -23.95 -9.37 5.51
N ALA A 99 -24.76 -9.52 5.85
CA ALA A 99 -24.34 -9.59 5.85
C ALA A 99 -23.99 -9.30 6.39
N ALA A 100 -24.52 -9.39 6.82
CA ALA A 100 -24.00 -9.55 6.84
C ALA A 100 -23.51 -9.30 7.42
N GLY A 101 -24.13 -9.27 7.77
CA GLY A 101 -23.58 -9.43 7.76
C GLY A 101 -23.36 -9.13 8.25
N LYS A 102 -23.68 -9.28 8.48
CA LYS A 102 -23.34 -9.39 8.37
C LYS A 102 -23.12 -9.64 8.49
N GLY A 103 -24.09 -9.68 8.64
CA GLY A 103 -23.79 -10.24 8.23
C GLY A 103 -23.66 -10.17 8.30
N ASN A 104 -24.15 -10.26 8.53
CA ASN A 104 -23.83 -10.57 7.96
C ASN A 104 -23.49 -10.45 8.01
#